data_d5ae6356dff4c2298a653c8b4af00832
#
_entry.id   d5ae6356dff4c2298a653c8b4af00832
#
_cell.length_a   1.000
_cell.length_b   1.000
_cell.length_c   1.000
_cell.angle_alpha   90.00
_cell.angle_beta   90.00
_cell.angle_gamma   90.00
#
_symmetry.space_group_name_H-M   'P 1'
#
loop_
_entity.id
_entity.type
_entity.pdbx_description
1 polymer ?
#
loop_
_entity_poly.entity_id
_entity_poly.type
_entity_poly.pdbx_seq_one_letter_code
_entity_poly.pdbx_strand_id
1 'polypeptide(L)' 'MREIKLFEIIARVLNTPIEEIDEQSNPKTIPSWDSFTGYVLLDEIESAFNLSITLEEALEIENVGDFKKILKEKDINFE' A
#
# COMPACT_ATOMS: atom_id res chain seq x y z
N MET A 1 8.72 13.02 -1.80
CA MET A 1 7.34 13.09 -1.30
C MET A 1 6.89 11.71 -0.89
N ARG A 2 6.23 11.60 0.26
CA ARG A 2 5.89 10.30 0.84
C ARG A 2 4.83 9.52 0.04
N GLU A 3 3.91 10.25 -0.60
CA GLU A 3 2.89 9.60 -1.42
C GLU A 3 3.51 8.89 -2.62
N ILE A 4 4.49 9.52 -3.26
CA ILE A 4 5.21 8.91 -4.36
C ILE A 4 5.96 7.68 -3.87
N LYS A 5 6.56 7.76 -2.68
CA LYS A 5 7.26 6.64 -2.08
C LYS A 5 6.33 5.45 -1.87
N LEU A 6 5.10 5.70 -1.38
CA LEU A 6 4.11 4.64 -1.21
C LEU A 6 3.79 3.97 -2.55
N PHE A 7 3.53 4.78 -3.58
CA PHE A 7 3.21 4.26 -4.90
C PHE A 7 4.39 3.48 -5.51
N GLU A 8 5.61 3.95 -5.27
CA GLU A 8 6.80 3.24 -5.75
C GLU A 8 6.93 1.87 -5.11
N ILE A 9 6.67 1.77 -3.81
CA ILE A 9 6.71 0.49 -3.10
C ILE A 9 5.67 -0.46 -3.68
N ILE A 10 4.45 0.01 -3.86
CA ILE A 10 3.37 -0.80 -4.39
C ILE A 10 3.69 -1.28 -5.81
N ALA A 11 4.16 -0.36 -6.66
CA ALA A 11 4.52 -0.70 -8.04
C ALA A 11 5.62 -1.76 -8.07
N ARG A 12 6.63 -1.62 -7.22
CA ARG A 12 7.74 -2.55 -7.16
C ARG A 12 7.29 -3.93 -6.70
N VAL A 13 6.54 -3.98 -5.60
CA VAL A 13 6.09 -5.26 -5.03
C VAL A 13 5.17 -5.98 -6.00
N LEU A 14 4.28 -5.25 -6.65
CA LEU A 14 3.29 -5.83 -7.57
C LEU A 14 3.83 -5.98 -8.99
N ASN A 15 5.07 -5.55 -9.24
CA ASN A 15 5.70 -5.60 -10.56
C ASN A 15 4.80 -4.98 -11.64
N THR A 16 4.27 -3.81 -11.32
CA THR A 16 3.31 -3.08 -12.15
C THR A 16 3.85 -1.66 -12.38
N PRO A 17 3.76 -1.13 -13.59
CA PRO A 17 4.22 0.24 -13.83
C PRO A 17 3.51 1.23 -12.91
N ILE A 18 4.26 2.19 -12.37
CA ILE A 18 3.70 3.15 -11.41
C ILE A 18 2.57 3.97 -12.02
N GLU A 19 2.61 4.20 -13.33
CA GLU A 19 1.57 4.94 -14.03
C GLU A 19 0.22 4.25 -13.97
N GLU A 20 0.22 2.94 -13.70
CA GLU A 20 -1.00 2.16 -13.62
C GLU A 20 -1.53 2.05 -12.18
N ILE A 21 -0.82 2.63 -11.22
CA ILE A 21 -1.22 2.60 -9.82
C ILE A 21 -1.93 3.89 -9.44
N ASP A 22 -3.13 3.77 -8.89
CA ASP A 22 -3.86 4.92 -8.35
C ASP A 22 -4.55 4.51 -7.05
N GLU A 23 -5.27 5.45 -6.44
CA GLU A 23 -5.90 5.19 -5.15
C GLU A 23 -6.99 4.13 -5.20
N GLN A 24 -7.54 3.89 -6.38
CA GLN A 24 -8.59 2.89 -6.54
C GLN A 24 -8.07 1.52 -6.95
N SER A 25 -6.77 1.42 -7.23
CA SER A 25 -6.15 0.14 -7.58
C SER A 25 -6.41 -0.89 -6.48
N ASN A 26 -6.76 -2.10 -6.88
CA ASN A 26 -7.15 -3.16 -5.94
C ASN A 26 -6.82 -4.53 -6.56
N PRO A 27 -6.99 -5.63 -5.79
CA PRO A 27 -6.66 -6.96 -6.32
C PRO A 27 -7.45 -7.40 -7.55
N LYS A 28 -8.58 -6.77 -7.81
CA LYS A 28 -9.35 -7.09 -9.01
C LYS A 28 -8.80 -6.38 -10.25
N THR A 29 -8.22 -5.19 -10.07
CA THR A 29 -7.66 -4.41 -11.17
C THR A 29 -6.19 -4.70 -11.41
N ILE A 30 -5.49 -5.22 -10.39
CA ILE A 30 -4.07 -5.58 -10.50
C ILE A 30 -3.94 -7.07 -10.19
N PRO A 31 -3.85 -7.92 -11.23
CA PRO A 31 -3.82 -9.38 -11.03
C PRO A 31 -2.67 -9.89 -10.16
N SER A 32 -1.55 -9.17 -10.11
CA SER A 32 -0.41 -9.57 -9.29
C SER A 32 -0.63 -9.31 -7.80
N TRP A 33 -1.70 -8.61 -7.44
CA TRP A 33 -2.03 -8.33 -6.05
C TRP A 33 -2.91 -9.46 -5.52
N ASP A 34 -2.31 -10.39 -4.81
CA ASP A 34 -2.99 -11.54 -4.20
C ASP A 34 -2.61 -11.62 -2.73
N SER A 35 -2.96 -12.71 -2.06
CA SER A 35 -2.70 -12.87 -0.63
C SER A 35 -1.22 -12.77 -0.31
N PHE A 36 -0.38 -13.39 -1.12
CA PHE A 36 1.06 -13.37 -0.88
C PHE A 36 1.64 -11.95 -1.04
N THR A 37 1.38 -11.32 -2.18
CA THR A 37 1.90 -9.98 -2.42
C THR A 37 1.26 -8.95 -1.48
N GLY A 38 0.03 -9.20 -1.03
CA GLY A 38 -0.61 -8.36 -0.03
C GLY A 38 0.17 -8.33 1.28
N TYR A 39 0.65 -9.49 1.74
CA TYR A 39 1.50 -9.54 2.93
C TYR A 39 2.84 -8.86 2.71
N VAL A 40 3.42 -9.04 1.51
CA VAL A 40 4.69 -8.37 1.18
C VAL A 40 4.50 -6.85 1.21
N LEU A 41 3.38 -6.36 0.67
CA LEU A 41 3.06 -4.93 0.71
C LEU A 41 3.02 -4.41 2.14
N LEU A 42 2.34 -5.13 3.03
CA LEU A 42 2.26 -4.73 4.43
C LEU A 42 3.64 -4.63 5.06
N ASP A 43 4.46 -5.64 4.85
CA ASP A 43 5.79 -5.70 5.41
C ASP A 43 6.68 -4.56 4.91
N GLU A 44 6.66 -4.33 3.60
CA GLU A 44 7.47 -3.28 2.99
C GLU A 44 7.02 -1.88 3.44
N ILE A 45 5.71 -1.67 3.54
CA ILE A 45 5.18 -0.38 3.97
C ILE A 45 5.50 -0.13 5.43
N GLU A 46 5.36 -1.14 6.28
CA GLU A 46 5.72 -1.02 7.69
C GLU A 46 7.20 -0.64 7.86
N SER A 47 8.08 -1.30 7.09
CA SER A 47 9.51 -0.99 7.14
C SER A 47 9.81 0.40 6.62
N ALA A 48 9.21 0.77 5.49
CA ALA A 48 9.53 2.04 4.83
C ALA A 48 9.09 3.25 5.65
N PHE A 49 7.97 3.14 6.35
CA PHE A 49 7.41 4.25 7.12
C PHE A 49 7.60 4.07 8.63
N ASN A 50 8.28 3.01 9.04
CA ASN A 50 8.61 2.74 10.44
C ASN A 50 7.36 2.74 11.33
N LEU A 51 6.38 1.90 10.96
CA LEU A 51 5.13 1.78 11.71
C LEU A 51 4.68 0.32 11.72
N SER A 52 3.62 0.05 12.47
CA SER A 52 3.01 -1.28 12.53
C SER A 52 1.56 -1.20 12.07
N ILE A 53 1.15 -2.18 11.28
CA ILE A 53 -0.25 -2.30 10.83
C ILE A 53 -0.80 -3.57 11.46
N THR A 54 -1.87 -3.43 12.24
CA THR A 54 -2.48 -4.59 12.91
C THR A 54 -3.23 -5.46 11.90
N LEU A 55 -3.50 -6.71 12.29
CA LEU A 55 -4.28 -7.59 11.44
C LEU A 55 -5.67 -7.01 11.15
N GLU A 56 -6.29 -6.39 12.15
CA GLU A 56 -7.59 -5.77 11.97
C GLU A 56 -7.54 -4.65 10.92
N GLU A 57 -6.50 -3.83 10.99
CA GLU A 57 -6.32 -2.76 10.00
C GLU A 57 -6.06 -3.34 8.62
N ALA A 58 -5.25 -4.39 8.54
CA ALA A 58 -4.93 -5.05 7.27
C ALA A 58 -6.18 -5.60 6.59
N LEU A 59 -7.11 -6.14 7.37
CA LEU A 59 -8.34 -6.70 6.83
C LEU A 59 -9.27 -5.65 6.23
N GLU A 60 -9.09 -4.39 6.59
CA GLU A 60 -9.90 -3.29 6.05
C GLU A 60 -9.33 -2.72 4.75
N ILE A 61 -8.13 -3.14 4.36
CA ILE A 61 -7.48 -2.62 3.16
C ILE A 61 -8.04 -3.32 1.93
N GLU A 62 -8.74 -2.56 1.08
CA GLU A 62 -9.32 -3.07 -0.16
C GLU A 62 -8.69 -2.44 -1.40
N ASN A 63 -8.02 -1.30 -1.23
CA ASN A 63 -7.39 -0.59 -2.35
C ASN A 63 -6.22 0.25 -1.83
N VAL A 64 -5.52 0.89 -2.76
CA VAL A 64 -4.37 1.73 -2.41
C VAL A 64 -4.77 2.91 -1.53
N GLY A 65 -5.95 3.48 -1.77
CA GLY A 65 -6.45 4.59 -0.95
C GLY A 65 -6.58 4.21 0.52
N ASP A 66 -6.91 2.96 0.80
CA ASP A 66 -7.02 2.48 2.19
C ASP A 66 -5.66 2.47 2.87
N PHE A 67 -4.57 2.14 2.15
CA PHE A 67 -3.22 2.26 2.70
C PHE A 67 -2.93 3.72 3.08
N LYS A 68 -3.26 4.65 2.19
CA LYS A 68 -3.05 6.08 2.48
C LYS A 68 -3.82 6.51 3.72
N LYS A 69 -5.06 6.04 3.84
CA LYS A 69 -5.91 6.38 4.99
C LYS A 69 -5.28 5.89 6.30
N ILE A 70 -4.81 4.64 6.31
CA ILE A 70 -4.20 4.07 7.50
C ILE A 70 -2.91 4.83 7.85
N LEU A 71 -2.09 5.14 6.86
CA LEU A 71 -0.86 5.90 7.11
C LEU A 71 -1.16 7.27 7.69
N LYS A 72 -2.20 7.95 7.20
CA LYS A 72 -2.59 9.25 7.75
C LYS A 72 -3.07 9.12 9.19
N GLU A 73 -3.78 8.06 9.51
CA GLU A 73 -4.24 7.82 10.88
C GLU A 73 -3.07 7.57 11.83
N LYS A 74 -1.93 7.15 11.30
CA LYS A 74 -0.71 6.93 12.08
C LYS A 74 0.25 8.09 11.98
N ASP A 75 -0.26 9.28 11.64
CA ASP A 75 0.49 10.53 11.59
C ASP A 75 1.56 10.60 10.50
N ILE A 76 1.41 9.82 9.44
CA ILE A 76 2.30 9.91 8.28
C ILE A 76 1.81 11.05 7.38
N ASN A 77 2.69 12.00 7.13
CA ASN A 77 2.37 13.18 6.33
C ASN A 77 2.83 12.96 4.88
N PHE A 78 1.90 13.16 3.94
CA PHE A 78 2.19 12.97 2.51
C PHE A 78 2.53 14.29 1.79
N GLU A 79 2.58 15.39 2.49
CA GLU A 79 2.93 16.67 1.88
C GLU A 79 4.42 16.83 1.66
#